data_092350d30757f4d49e28b71c99a64582
#
_entry.id   092350d30757f4d49e28b71c99a64582
#
_cell.length_a   1.000
_cell.length_b   1.000
_cell.length_c   1.000
_cell.angle_alpha   90.00
_cell.angle_beta   90.00
_cell.angle_gamma   90.00
#
_symmetry.space_group_name_H-M   'P 1'
#
loop_
_entity.id
_entity.type
_entity.pdbx_description
1 polymer ?
#
loop_
_entity_poly.entity_id
_entity_poly.type
_entity_poly.pdbx_seq_one_letter_code
_entity_poly.pdbx_strand_id
1 'polypeptide(L)'
;MKKILLLTALSGLLLIGCSSTQLNMSMGNMRLISSSADPQDVMDFATTTCRGDFYQGASFLSKAGKEYRFKCVKADENEILIPIPGTTIAPEAK
;
A
#
# COMPACT_ATOMS: atom_id res chain seq x y z
N MET A 1 26.03 -24.48 18.91
CA MET A 1 26.33 -24.50 17.54
C MET A 1 25.14 -24.64 16.67
N LYS A 2 24.52 -25.76 16.71
CA LYS A 2 23.42 -26.02 15.83
C LYS A 2 22.27 -25.07 15.99
N LYS A 3 22.09 -24.54 17.15
CA LYS A 3 21.00 -23.62 17.40
C LYS A 3 21.07 -22.38 16.59
N ILE A 4 22.26 -21.96 16.28
CA ILE A 4 22.46 -20.73 15.55
C ILE A 4 21.87 -20.80 14.15
N LEU A 5 21.94 -21.95 13.54
CA LEU A 5 21.42 -22.12 12.20
C LEU A 5 19.92 -21.95 12.15
N LEU A 6 19.24 -22.36 13.18
CA LEU A 6 17.79 -22.25 13.19
C LEU A 6 17.34 -20.81 13.17
N LEU A 7 18.04 -19.97 13.88
CA LEU A 7 17.66 -18.56 13.92
C LEU A 7 17.77 -17.91 12.55
N THR A 8 18.78 -18.27 11.83
CA THR A 8 18.98 -17.71 10.52
C THR A 8 17.83 -18.08 9.59
N ALA A 9 17.36 -19.28 9.66
CA ALA A 9 16.29 -19.72 8.81
C ALA A 9 15.01 -18.94 9.08
N LEU A 10 14.73 -18.65 10.33
CA LEU A 10 13.55 -17.92 10.67
C LEU A 10 13.56 -16.51 10.10
N SER A 11 14.70 -15.88 10.13
CA SER A 11 14.82 -14.55 9.59
C SER A 11 14.44 -14.53 8.11
N GLY A 12 14.86 -15.52 7.36
CA GLY A 12 14.55 -15.57 5.96
C GLY A 12 13.07 -15.66 5.68
N LEU A 13 12.35 -16.39 6.49
CA LEU A 13 10.92 -16.54 6.30
C LEU A 13 10.18 -15.24 6.44
N LEU A 14 10.58 -14.42 7.40
CA LEU A 14 9.91 -13.16 7.61
C LEU A 14 10.00 -12.25 6.41
N LEU A 15 11.11 -12.26 5.73
CA LEU A 15 11.30 -11.40 4.58
C LEU A 15 10.36 -11.75 3.44
N ILE A 16 10.04 -13.01 3.28
CA ILE A 16 9.18 -13.43 2.20
C ILE A 16 7.81 -12.80 2.30
N GLY A 17 7.27 -12.71 3.50
CA GLY A 17 5.93 -12.18 3.68
C GLY A 17 5.80 -10.70 3.37
N CYS A 18 6.91 -9.97 3.29
CA CYS A 18 6.87 -8.53 3.10
C CYS A 18 7.03 -8.10 1.66
N SER A 19 7.16 -9.02 0.72
CA SER A 19 7.52 -8.68 -0.64
C SER A 19 6.37 -8.65 -1.63
N SER A 20 5.14 -8.84 -1.20
CA SER A 20 4.02 -8.94 -2.13
C SER A 20 3.49 -7.58 -2.59
N THR A 21 3.81 -6.50 -1.91
CA THR A 21 3.32 -5.17 -2.26
C THR A 21 4.47 -4.17 -2.18
N GLN A 22 4.66 -3.41 -3.24
CA GLN A 22 5.77 -2.47 -3.32
C GLN A 22 5.32 -1.13 -3.85
N LEU A 23 5.84 -0.05 -3.28
CA LEU A 23 5.67 1.27 -3.84
C LEU A 23 6.75 1.47 -4.88
N ASN A 24 6.34 1.49 -6.16
CA ASN A 24 7.30 1.61 -7.25
C ASN A 24 7.69 3.04 -7.56
N MET A 25 6.75 3.96 -7.41
CA MET A 25 7.03 5.34 -7.76
C MET A 25 6.19 6.27 -6.91
N SER A 26 6.80 7.38 -6.54
CA SER A 26 6.13 8.43 -5.80
C SER A 26 6.54 9.75 -6.43
N MET A 27 5.57 10.44 -7.04
CA MET A 27 5.84 11.68 -7.72
C MET A 27 4.72 12.66 -7.40
N GLY A 28 5.05 13.72 -6.64
CA GLY A 28 4.03 14.63 -6.19
C GLY A 28 2.98 13.88 -5.39
N ASN A 29 1.73 13.96 -5.81
CA ASN A 29 0.67 13.24 -5.13
C ASN A 29 0.31 11.92 -5.80
N MET A 30 1.10 11.52 -6.80
CA MET A 30 0.85 10.25 -7.49
C MET A 30 1.63 9.12 -6.84
N ARG A 31 1.04 7.93 -6.85
CA ARG A 31 1.70 6.73 -6.32
C ARG A 31 1.44 5.56 -7.27
N LEU A 32 2.50 4.83 -7.57
CA LEU A 32 2.42 3.63 -8.40
C LEU A 32 2.81 2.45 -7.54
N ILE A 33 1.89 1.52 -7.38
CA ILE A 33 2.06 0.39 -6.47
C ILE A 33 1.91 -0.91 -7.24
N SER A 34 2.89 -1.79 -7.10
CA SER A 34 2.84 -3.14 -7.67
C SER A 34 2.51 -4.14 -6.58
N SER A 35 1.59 -5.05 -6.84
CA SER A 35 1.21 -6.00 -5.82
C SER A 35 0.54 -7.22 -6.42
N SER A 36 0.78 -8.38 -5.80
CA SER A 36 0.04 -9.60 -6.08
C SER A 36 -0.88 -9.96 -4.92
N ALA A 37 -1.00 -9.07 -3.94
CA ALA A 37 -1.87 -9.29 -2.79
C ALA A 37 -3.32 -9.01 -3.16
N ASP A 38 -4.23 -9.28 -2.24
CA ASP A 38 -5.64 -8.99 -2.44
C ASP A 38 -5.85 -7.49 -2.61
N PRO A 39 -6.86 -7.10 -3.40
CA PRO A 39 -7.12 -5.67 -3.61
C PRO A 39 -7.31 -4.89 -2.32
N GLN A 40 -7.92 -5.48 -1.29
CA GLN A 40 -8.09 -4.79 -0.02
C GLN A 40 -6.75 -4.46 0.62
N ASP A 41 -5.80 -5.39 0.54
CA ASP A 41 -4.45 -5.15 1.08
C ASP A 41 -3.77 -4.01 0.33
N VAL A 42 -3.96 -3.95 -0.97
CA VAL A 42 -3.39 -2.88 -1.78
C VAL A 42 -4.02 -1.54 -1.42
N MET A 43 -5.33 -1.52 -1.24
CA MET A 43 -6.04 -0.30 -0.87
C MET A 43 -5.54 0.21 0.48
N ASP A 44 -5.36 -0.70 1.45
CA ASP A 44 -4.86 -0.34 2.76
C ASP A 44 -3.42 0.18 2.69
N PHE A 45 -2.60 -0.45 1.86
CA PHE A 45 -1.23 -0.03 1.68
C PHE A 45 -1.16 1.37 1.08
N ALA A 46 -1.97 1.63 0.07
CA ALA A 46 -2.00 2.94 -0.58
C ALA A 46 -2.48 4.02 0.40
N THR A 47 -3.53 3.71 1.16
CA THR A 47 -4.06 4.62 2.15
C THR A 47 -3.01 4.97 3.20
N THR A 48 -2.33 3.95 3.71
CA THR A 48 -1.28 4.15 4.72
C THR A 48 -0.13 4.98 4.15
N THR A 49 0.26 4.69 2.91
CA THR A 49 1.35 5.42 2.27
C THR A 49 1.02 6.90 2.12
N CYS A 50 -0.18 7.21 1.63
CA CYS A 50 -0.58 8.59 1.47
C CYS A 50 -0.70 9.31 2.81
N ARG A 51 -1.28 8.64 3.81
CA ARG A 51 -1.41 9.24 5.14
C ARG A 51 -0.06 9.48 5.79
N GLY A 52 0.89 8.59 5.52
CA GLY A 52 2.25 8.79 6.02
C GLY A 52 2.92 10.01 5.44
N ASP A 53 2.46 10.48 4.28
CA ASP A 53 2.98 11.67 3.64
C ASP A 53 2.08 12.88 3.86
N PHE A 54 1.23 12.80 4.89
CA PHE A 54 0.39 13.92 5.34
C PHE A 54 -0.80 14.21 4.44
N TYR A 55 -1.23 13.24 3.64
CA TYR A 55 -2.46 13.34 2.89
C TYR A 55 -3.60 12.69 3.69
N GLN A 56 -4.81 12.93 3.26
CA GLN A 56 -5.97 12.32 3.90
C GLN A 56 -6.08 10.84 3.56
N GLY A 57 -5.81 10.49 2.33
CA GLY A 57 -5.89 9.12 1.87
C GLY A 57 -5.55 9.01 0.41
N ALA A 58 -5.81 7.83 -0.15
CA ALA A 58 -5.51 7.52 -1.54
C ALA A 58 -6.79 7.33 -2.32
N SER A 59 -6.78 7.80 -3.57
CA SER A 59 -7.90 7.60 -4.48
C SER A 59 -7.41 6.74 -5.64
N PHE A 60 -8.12 5.66 -5.91
CA PHE A 60 -7.74 4.73 -6.97
C PHE A 60 -8.00 5.34 -8.34
N LEU A 61 -7.02 5.27 -9.23
CA LEU A 61 -7.14 5.80 -10.57
C LEU A 61 -7.29 4.70 -11.62
N SER A 62 -6.38 3.72 -11.61
CA SER A 62 -6.42 2.67 -12.61
C SER A 62 -5.55 1.50 -12.18
N LYS A 63 -5.74 0.39 -12.88
CA LYS A 63 -4.96 -0.81 -12.63
C LYS A 63 -4.59 -1.43 -13.98
N ALA A 64 -3.35 -1.85 -14.11
CA ALA A 64 -2.86 -2.54 -15.30
C ALA A 64 -2.01 -3.70 -14.82
N GLY A 65 -2.53 -4.93 -14.99
CA GLY A 65 -1.84 -6.10 -14.49
C GLY A 65 -1.72 -6.03 -12.98
N LYS A 66 -0.51 -6.03 -12.48
CA LYS A 66 -0.27 -5.94 -11.03
C LYS A 66 0.04 -4.53 -10.58
N GLU A 67 -0.01 -3.56 -11.48
CA GLU A 67 0.29 -2.18 -11.13
C GLU A 67 -0.98 -1.40 -10.87
N TYR A 68 -1.00 -0.70 -9.76
CA TYR A 68 -2.12 0.14 -9.35
C TYR A 68 -1.65 1.57 -9.29
N ARG A 69 -2.46 2.48 -9.81
CA ARG A 69 -2.17 3.90 -9.76
C ARG A 69 -3.13 4.58 -8.81
N PHE A 70 -2.57 5.38 -7.92
CA PHE A 70 -3.34 6.11 -6.92
C PHE A 70 -2.93 7.57 -6.91
N LYS A 71 -3.85 8.39 -6.45
CA LYS A 71 -3.60 9.80 -6.20
C LYS A 71 -3.82 10.04 -4.72
N CYS A 72 -2.84 10.65 -4.05
CA CYS A 72 -3.03 11.05 -2.66
C CYS A 72 -3.83 12.34 -2.63
N VAL A 73 -4.81 12.43 -1.73
CA VAL A 73 -5.73 13.55 -1.63
C VAL A 73 -5.58 14.22 -0.28
N LYS A 74 -5.48 15.54 -0.29
CA LYS A 74 -5.35 16.30 0.95
C LYS A 74 -6.70 16.51 1.61
N ALA A 75 -6.66 16.72 2.93
CA ALA A 75 -7.89 16.87 3.70
C ALA A 75 -8.68 18.12 3.30
N ASP A 76 -8.00 19.16 2.85
CA ASP A 76 -8.67 20.40 2.49
C ASP A 76 -9.13 20.44 1.04
N GLU A 77 -8.86 19.39 0.28
CA GLU A 77 -9.38 19.26 -1.07
C GLU A 77 -10.71 18.54 -0.98
N ASN A 78 -11.72 19.07 -1.63
CA ASN A 78 -13.04 18.46 -1.56
C ASN A 78 -13.21 17.34 -2.55
N GLU A 79 -12.19 16.50 -2.68
CA GLU A 79 -12.23 15.37 -3.58
C GLU A 79 -12.72 14.13 -2.87
N ILE A 80 -13.53 13.35 -3.57
CA ILE A 80 -14.03 12.09 -3.04
C ILE A 80 -12.94 11.04 -3.24
N LEU A 81 -12.67 10.28 -2.18
CA LEU A 81 -11.71 9.18 -2.28
C LEU A 81 -12.40 7.99 -2.94
N ILE A 82 -11.80 7.50 -4.01
CA ILE A 82 -12.35 6.38 -4.76
C ILE A 82 -11.55 5.13 -4.42
N PRO A 83 -12.18 4.10 -3.85
CA PRO A 83 -11.46 2.86 -3.54
C PRO A 83 -11.35 1.97 -4.78
N ILE A 84 -10.45 0.99 -4.70
CA ILE A 84 -10.42 -0.05 -5.72
C ILE A 84 -11.79 -0.73 -5.68
N PRO A 85 -12.39 -1.05 -6.85
CA PRO A 85 -13.71 -1.69 -6.85
C PRO A 85 -13.72 -2.93 -5.96
N GLY A 86 -14.73 -3.03 -5.11
CA GLY A 86 -14.86 -4.15 -4.21
C GLY A 86 -14.11 -4.01 -2.90
N THR A 87 -13.46 -2.87 -2.67
CA THR A 87 -12.72 -2.65 -1.43
C THR A 87 -13.33 -1.50 -0.65
N THR A 88 -12.84 -1.33 0.58
CA THR A 88 -13.25 -0.21 1.42
C THR A 88 -12.03 0.58 1.84
N ILE A 89 -12.24 1.84 2.18
CA ILE A 89 -11.16 2.71 2.63
C ILE A 89 -11.17 2.72 4.15
N ALA A 90 -9.99 2.46 4.74
CA ALA A 90 -9.86 2.44 6.19
C ALA A 90 -10.19 3.81 6.77
N PRO A 91 -10.89 3.86 7.91
CA PRO A 91 -11.22 5.13 8.54
C PRO A 91 -9.96 5.83 9.03
N GLU A 92 -10.07 7.16 9.15
CA GLU A 92 -8.96 7.93 9.67
C GLU A 92 -8.68 7.56 11.11
N ALA A 93 -7.40 7.46 11.44
CA ALA A 93 -7.00 7.21 12.82
C ALA A 93 -7.19 8.50 13.62
N LYS A 94 -7.60 8.34 14.86
CA LYS A 94 -7.82 9.48 15.73
C LYS A 94 -6.83 9.55 16.84
#